data_93a403918dd7d93ae2fd8366f707a2a3
#
_entry.id   93a403918dd7d93ae2fd8366f707a2a3
#
_cell.length_a   1.000
_cell.length_b   1.000
_cell.length_c   1.000
_cell.angle_alpha   90.00
_cell.angle_beta   90.00
_cell.angle_gamma   90.00
#
_symmetry.space_group_name_H-M   'P 1'
#
loop_
_entity.id
_entity.type
_entity.pdbx_description
1 polymer ?
#
loop_
_entity_poly.entity_id
_entity_poly.type
_entity_poly.pdbx_seq_one_letter_code
_entity_poly.pdbx_strand_id
1 'polypeptide(L)'
;KTAMEKDLELGLATDPVVGEDVRPSVYISLINAYKKLEDEANYSLALSEARANYPENKDLLDIQLQSFLDNKDYDGALANLDEAIEKNPTKGIYHFVKGNILQTELKDLDAALTEYKRAVELDSTLSDAMYMCGLVYIDRANEITEQMNKLGLNETRKYNALKDKQKSVFEESLQYFEKSYEMNPSDMDIVRALMEVYRKVGDYQKSMDMKAVIESAGE
;
A
#
# COMPACT_ATOMS: atom_id res chain seq x y z
N LYS A 1 2.87 31.93 -22.40
CA LYS A 1 2.32 30.58 -22.64
C LYS A 1 3.36 29.73 -23.36
N THR A 2 3.67 28.57 -22.81
CA THR A 2 4.61 27.63 -23.41
C THR A 2 4.00 26.95 -24.66
N ALA A 3 4.81 26.34 -25.52
CA ALA A 3 4.30 25.56 -26.65
C ALA A 3 3.32 24.48 -26.20
N MET A 4 3.56 23.84 -25.04
CA MET A 4 2.69 22.83 -24.44
C MET A 4 1.32 23.36 -24.00
N GLU A 5 1.25 24.60 -23.46
CA GLU A 5 -0.05 25.24 -23.13
C GLU A 5 -0.86 25.53 -24.41
N LYS A 6 -0.16 25.90 -25.51
CA LYS A 6 -0.82 26.07 -26.83
C LYS A 6 -1.30 24.74 -27.41
N ASP A 7 -0.52 23.70 -27.24
CA ASP A 7 -0.91 22.35 -27.72
C ASP A 7 -2.10 21.79 -26.90
N LEU A 8 -2.16 22.11 -25.60
CA LEU A 8 -3.31 21.78 -24.76
C LEU A 8 -4.57 22.56 -25.20
N GLU A 9 -4.46 23.86 -25.44
CA GLU A 9 -5.58 24.70 -25.93
C GLU A 9 -6.03 24.24 -27.33
N LEU A 10 -5.12 23.84 -28.23
CA LEU A 10 -5.43 23.30 -29.55
C LEU A 10 -5.97 21.86 -29.50
N GLY A 11 -5.44 21.01 -28.66
CA GLY A 11 -5.88 19.62 -28.50
C GLY A 11 -7.27 19.49 -27.90
N LEU A 12 -7.68 20.44 -27.07
CA LEU A 12 -9.05 20.49 -26.53
C LEU A 12 -10.07 21.00 -27.56
N ALA A 13 -9.63 21.70 -28.60
CA ALA A 13 -10.53 22.42 -29.50
C ALA A 13 -10.78 21.77 -30.87
N THR A 14 -9.89 20.93 -31.42
CA THR A 14 -9.92 20.71 -32.86
C THR A 14 -9.60 19.32 -33.42
N ASP A 15 -9.34 18.25 -32.66
CA ASP A 15 -8.94 17.01 -33.29
C ASP A 15 -9.83 15.79 -32.99
N PRO A 16 -10.72 15.38 -33.93
CA PRO A 16 -11.48 14.14 -33.85
C PRO A 16 -10.67 12.88 -34.21
N VAL A 17 -9.40 13.01 -34.61
CA VAL A 17 -8.56 11.91 -35.14
C VAL A 17 -7.65 11.30 -34.05
N VAL A 18 -7.42 11.99 -32.94
CA VAL A 18 -6.60 11.48 -31.85
C VAL A 18 -7.52 10.72 -30.90
N GLY A 19 -7.32 9.41 -30.76
CA GLY A 19 -8.13 8.56 -29.89
C GLY A 19 -8.21 9.07 -28.45
N GLU A 20 -9.26 8.70 -27.75
CA GLU A 20 -9.60 9.17 -26.38
C GLU A 20 -8.43 9.11 -25.38
N ASP A 21 -7.45 8.25 -25.60
CA ASP A 21 -6.29 8.04 -24.72
C ASP A 21 -5.15 9.07 -24.85
N VAL A 22 -5.15 9.92 -25.87
CA VAL A 22 -4.03 10.86 -26.09
C VAL A 22 -4.15 12.11 -25.23
N ARG A 23 -5.34 12.54 -24.92
CA ARG A 23 -5.59 13.75 -24.12
C ARG A 23 -5.10 13.63 -22.66
N PRO A 24 -5.32 12.52 -21.93
CA PRO A 24 -4.72 12.33 -20.63
C PRO A 24 -3.20 12.43 -20.63
N SER A 25 -2.52 11.89 -21.68
CA SER A 25 -1.07 11.93 -21.79
C SER A 25 -0.51 13.35 -21.94
N VAL A 26 -1.25 14.25 -22.60
CA VAL A 26 -0.87 15.67 -22.71
C VAL A 26 -0.94 16.36 -21.35
N TYR A 27 -2.01 16.12 -20.58
CA TYR A 27 -2.11 16.62 -19.20
C TYR A 27 -0.99 16.09 -18.32
N ILE A 28 -0.69 14.80 -18.38
CA ILE A 28 0.40 14.16 -17.62
C ILE A 28 1.75 14.81 -17.96
N SER A 29 2.00 15.07 -19.25
CA SER A 29 3.22 15.72 -19.69
C SER A 29 3.32 17.17 -19.16
N LEU A 30 2.20 17.90 -19.17
CA LEU A 30 2.13 19.26 -18.65
C LEU A 30 2.33 19.31 -17.12
N ILE A 31 1.64 18.43 -16.39
CA ILE A 31 1.78 18.27 -14.94
C ILE A 31 3.24 17.97 -14.55
N ASN A 32 3.89 17.03 -15.27
CA ASN A 32 5.29 16.70 -15.06
C ASN A 32 6.24 17.87 -15.38
N ALA A 33 5.91 18.69 -16.38
CA ALA A 33 6.68 19.88 -16.68
C ALA A 33 6.58 20.92 -15.57
N TYR A 34 5.40 21.20 -15.04
CA TYR A 34 5.20 22.10 -13.90
C TYR A 34 5.89 21.58 -12.62
N LYS A 35 5.82 20.27 -12.36
CA LYS A 35 6.57 19.67 -11.24
C LYS A 35 8.08 19.90 -11.34
N LYS A 36 8.66 19.75 -12.56
CA LYS A 36 10.08 20.03 -12.80
C LYS A 36 10.46 21.51 -12.70
N LEU A 37 9.52 22.40 -12.96
CA LEU A 37 9.70 23.86 -12.84
C LEU A 37 9.42 24.37 -11.42
N GLU A 38 9.04 23.49 -10.51
CA GLU A 38 8.62 23.82 -9.14
C GLU A 38 7.46 24.86 -9.12
N ASP A 39 6.62 24.83 -10.17
CA ASP A 39 5.46 25.71 -10.30
C ASP A 39 4.21 25.02 -9.74
N GLU A 40 4.10 25.03 -8.41
CA GLU A 40 3.01 24.37 -7.67
C GLU A 40 1.61 24.88 -8.04
N ALA A 41 1.49 26.19 -8.36
CA ALA A 41 0.19 26.75 -8.71
C ALA A 41 -0.35 26.17 -10.02
N ASN A 42 0.49 26.14 -11.06
CA ASN A 42 0.11 25.57 -12.36
C ASN A 42 0.07 24.03 -12.32
N TYR A 43 0.91 23.37 -11.52
CA TYR A 43 0.82 21.93 -11.25
C TYR A 43 -0.55 21.55 -10.71
N SER A 44 -1.00 22.20 -9.62
CA SER A 44 -2.28 21.92 -8.97
C SER A 44 -3.46 22.22 -9.89
N LEU A 45 -3.40 23.31 -10.66
CA LEU A 45 -4.45 23.68 -11.61
C LEU A 45 -4.57 22.62 -12.74
N ALA A 46 -3.44 22.27 -13.37
CA ALA A 46 -3.41 21.28 -14.47
C ALA A 46 -3.89 19.91 -14.00
N LEU A 47 -3.50 19.49 -12.79
CA LEU A 47 -3.94 18.22 -12.21
C LEU A 47 -5.45 18.22 -11.93
N SER A 48 -5.97 19.30 -11.35
CA SER A 48 -7.40 19.46 -11.07
C SER A 48 -8.24 19.42 -12.36
N GLU A 49 -7.81 20.14 -13.40
CA GLU A 49 -8.47 20.13 -14.72
C GLU A 49 -8.42 18.74 -15.37
N ALA A 50 -7.26 18.09 -15.31
CA ALA A 50 -7.09 16.76 -15.86
C ALA A 50 -8.02 15.74 -15.17
N ARG A 51 -8.13 15.79 -13.84
CA ARG A 51 -9.00 14.92 -13.05
C ARG A 51 -10.49 15.19 -13.30
N ALA A 52 -10.86 16.45 -13.47
CA ALA A 52 -12.25 16.81 -13.83
C ALA A 52 -12.65 16.27 -15.21
N ASN A 53 -11.74 16.30 -16.18
CA ASN A 53 -12.00 15.85 -17.56
C ASN A 53 -11.86 14.31 -17.71
N TYR A 54 -10.97 13.68 -16.94
CA TYR A 54 -10.64 12.25 -17.04
C TYR A 54 -10.64 11.58 -15.66
N PRO A 55 -11.80 11.54 -14.97
CA PRO A 55 -11.88 11.04 -13.60
C PRO A 55 -11.50 9.55 -13.46
N GLU A 56 -11.63 8.76 -14.53
CA GLU A 56 -11.34 7.33 -14.53
C GLU A 56 -9.89 7.00 -14.95
N ASN A 57 -9.09 8.03 -15.32
CA ASN A 57 -7.73 7.78 -15.77
C ASN A 57 -6.83 7.43 -14.58
N LYS A 58 -6.25 6.22 -14.63
CA LYS A 58 -5.44 5.66 -13.54
C LYS A 58 -4.18 6.49 -13.28
N ASP A 59 -3.47 6.91 -14.33
CA ASP A 59 -2.20 7.62 -14.17
C ASP A 59 -2.42 9.00 -13.51
N LEU A 60 -3.53 9.66 -13.84
CA LEU A 60 -3.92 10.92 -13.20
C LEU A 60 -4.34 10.72 -11.73
N LEU A 61 -5.00 9.61 -11.43
CA LEU A 61 -5.32 9.24 -10.05
C LEU A 61 -4.04 9.01 -9.25
N ASP A 62 -3.10 8.25 -9.81
CA ASP A 62 -1.82 7.96 -9.15
C ASP A 62 -1.00 9.25 -8.93
N ILE A 63 -0.98 10.18 -9.89
CA ILE A 63 -0.33 11.48 -9.74
C ILE A 63 -0.99 12.32 -8.65
N GLN A 64 -2.32 12.34 -8.59
CA GLN A 64 -3.05 13.07 -7.55
C GLN A 64 -2.80 12.47 -6.17
N LEU A 65 -2.86 11.15 -6.06
CA LEU A 65 -2.54 10.45 -4.83
C LEU A 65 -1.11 10.76 -4.35
N GLN A 66 -0.12 10.70 -5.27
CA GLN A 66 1.26 11.06 -4.95
C GLN A 66 1.38 12.52 -4.48
N SER A 67 0.64 13.44 -5.08
CA SER A 67 0.62 14.85 -4.65
C SER A 67 0.10 15.00 -3.21
N PHE A 68 -0.96 14.30 -2.85
CA PHE A 68 -1.45 14.29 -1.47
C PHE A 68 -0.41 13.73 -0.50
N LEU A 69 0.27 12.63 -0.87
CA LEU A 69 1.29 12.01 -0.03
C LEU A 69 2.52 12.91 0.13
N ASP A 70 2.99 13.55 -0.94
CA ASP A 70 4.12 14.49 -0.92
C ASP A 70 3.82 15.67 0.02
N ASN A 71 2.56 16.13 0.05
CA ASN A 71 2.08 17.22 0.91
C ASN A 71 1.65 16.76 2.31
N LYS A 72 1.69 15.45 2.59
CA LYS A 72 1.18 14.81 3.83
C LYS A 72 -0.30 15.09 4.10
N ASP A 73 -1.07 15.31 3.03
CA ASP A 73 -2.52 15.45 3.08
C ASP A 73 -3.17 14.06 2.99
N TYR A 74 -3.09 13.32 4.08
CA TYR A 74 -3.61 11.94 4.14
C TYR A 74 -5.13 11.90 4.07
N ASP A 75 -5.81 12.92 4.58
CA ASP A 75 -7.27 13.03 4.49
C ASP A 75 -7.70 13.21 3.03
N GLY A 76 -7.02 14.09 2.29
CA GLY A 76 -7.23 14.26 0.85
C GLY A 76 -6.93 12.98 0.06
N ALA A 77 -5.85 12.27 0.40
CA ALA A 77 -5.50 11.00 -0.22
C ALA A 77 -6.59 9.93 0.00
N LEU A 78 -7.08 9.80 1.24
CA LEU A 78 -8.13 8.84 1.58
C LEU A 78 -9.46 9.17 0.89
N ALA A 79 -9.87 10.45 0.88
CA ALA A 79 -11.08 10.90 0.20
C ALA A 79 -11.01 10.64 -1.32
N ASN A 80 -9.85 10.84 -1.93
CA ASN A 80 -9.61 10.54 -3.34
C ASN A 80 -9.71 9.04 -3.64
N LEU A 81 -9.17 8.19 -2.76
CA LEU A 81 -9.30 6.73 -2.87
C LEU A 81 -10.74 6.28 -2.68
N ASP A 82 -11.49 6.87 -1.75
CA ASP A 82 -12.90 6.55 -1.55
C ASP A 82 -13.74 6.90 -2.79
N GLU A 83 -13.48 8.03 -3.43
CA GLU A 83 -14.09 8.39 -4.72
C GLU A 83 -13.74 7.38 -5.82
N ALA A 84 -12.47 6.95 -5.89
CA ALA A 84 -12.02 5.96 -6.85
C ALA A 84 -12.68 4.58 -6.63
N ILE A 85 -12.84 4.17 -5.36
CA ILE A 85 -13.53 2.94 -4.96
C ILE A 85 -15.02 3.00 -5.31
N GLU A 86 -15.68 4.14 -5.06
CA GLU A 86 -17.08 4.32 -5.42
C GLU A 86 -17.31 4.15 -6.92
N LYS A 87 -16.43 4.71 -7.74
CA LYS A 87 -16.49 4.58 -9.21
C LYS A 87 -16.11 3.20 -9.72
N ASN A 88 -15.16 2.54 -9.05
CA ASN A 88 -14.59 1.25 -9.44
C ASN A 88 -14.53 0.26 -8.25
N PRO A 89 -15.67 -0.23 -7.73
CA PRO A 89 -15.74 -0.97 -6.48
C PRO A 89 -15.07 -2.36 -6.51
N THR A 90 -14.68 -2.84 -7.69
CA THR A 90 -14.01 -4.13 -7.86
C THR A 90 -12.49 -4.03 -7.98
N LYS A 91 -11.92 -2.83 -7.88
CA LYS A 91 -10.48 -2.62 -7.99
C LYS A 91 -9.79 -2.77 -6.64
N GLY A 92 -9.25 -3.97 -6.37
CA GLY A 92 -8.54 -4.28 -5.12
C GLY A 92 -7.35 -3.38 -4.85
N ILE A 93 -6.69 -2.85 -5.90
CA ILE A 93 -5.51 -1.99 -5.74
C ILE A 93 -5.81 -0.68 -4.96
N TYR A 94 -7.00 -0.10 -5.08
CA TYR A 94 -7.36 1.11 -4.34
C TYR A 94 -7.46 0.83 -2.84
N HIS A 95 -8.04 -0.30 -2.46
CA HIS A 95 -8.07 -0.77 -1.09
C HIS A 95 -6.67 -1.05 -0.55
N PHE A 96 -5.80 -1.65 -1.35
CA PHE A 96 -4.40 -1.88 -0.98
C PHE A 96 -3.67 -0.57 -0.67
N VAL A 97 -3.77 0.44 -1.55
CA VAL A 97 -3.14 1.75 -1.33
C VAL A 97 -3.72 2.46 -0.10
N LYS A 98 -5.05 2.37 0.10
CA LYS A 98 -5.72 2.92 1.29
C LYS A 98 -5.20 2.26 2.57
N GLY A 99 -5.04 0.94 2.56
CA GLY A 99 -4.43 0.19 3.66
C GLY A 99 -3.00 0.66 3.96
N ASN A 100 -2.18 0.92 2.94
CA ASN A 100 -0.82 1.42 3.12
C ASN A 100 -0.80 2.77 3.84
N ILE A 101 -1.63 3.73 3.45
CA ILE A 101 -1.71 5.05 4.12
C ILE A 101 -2.14 4.87 5.58
N LEU A 102 -3.17 4.06 5.83
CA LEU A 102 -3.67 3.81 7.18
C LEU A 102 -2.60 3.19 8.08
N GLN A 103 -1.83 2.22 7.58
CA GLN A 103 -0.78 1.55 8.36
C GLN A 103 0.44 2.46 8.56
N THR A 104 0.98 3.04 7.47
CA THR A 104 2.31 3.67 7.52
C THR A 104 2.26 5.09 8.07
N GLU A 105 1.21 5.84 7.76
CA GLU A 105 1.10 7.25 8.09
C GLU A 105 0.21 7.50 9.31
N LEU A 106 -0.98 6.89 9.33
CA LEU A 106 -1.96 7.11 10.39
C LEU A 106 -1.83 6.13 11.56
N LYS A 107 -1.07 5.02 11.36
CA LYS A 107 -0.87 3.96 12.37
C LYS A 107 -2.18 3.30 12.83
N ASP A 108 -3.22 3.35 12.00
CA ASP A 108 -4.49 2.67 12.23
C ASP A 108 -4.43 1.23 11.68
N LEU A 109 -3.91 0.32 12.50
CA LEU A 109 -3.69 -1.07 12.12
C LEU A 109 -5.00 -1.83 11.86
N ASP A 110 -6.09 -1.46 12.55
CA ASP A 110 -7.39 -2.14 12.39
C ASP A 110 -8.06 -1.76 11.06
N ALA A 111 -8.05 -0.47 10.75
CA ALA A 111 -8.54 0.02 9.46
C ALA A 111 -7.66 -0.50 8.31
N ALA A 112 -6.33 -0.46 8.45
CA ALA A 112 -5.40 -0.97 7.45
C ALA A 112 -5.66 -2.45 7.13
N LEU A 113 -5.79 -3.30 8.15
CA LEU A 113 -6.07 -4.72 7.98
C LEU A 113 -7.40 -4.96 7.26
N THR A 114 -8.42 -4.14 7.54
CA THR A 114 -9.72 -4.22 6.87
C THR A 114 -9.58 -3.94 5.38
N GLU A 115 -8.85 -2.89 5.03
CA GLU A 115 -8.63 -2.51 3.64
C GLU A 115 -7.76 -3.53 2.89
N TYR A 116 -6.69 -4.05 3.49
CA TYR A 116 -5.88 -5.10 2.86
C TYR A 116 -6.68 -6.39 2.62
N LYS A 117 -7.49 -6.82 3.58
CA LYS A 117 -8.37 -7.98 3.39
C LYS A 117 -9.34 -7.75 2.23
N ARG A 118 -9.89 -6.54 2.14
CA ARG A 118 -10.78 -6.18 1.04
C ARG A 118 -10.07 -6.19 -0.31
N ALA A 119 -8.81 -5.72 -0.36
CA ALA A 119 -7.98 -5.80 -1.56
C ALA A 119 -7.80 -7.25 -2.03
N VAL A 120 -7.48 -8.16 -1.12
CA VAL A 120 -7.30 -9.60 -1.39
C VAL A 120 -8.61 -10.29 -1.82
N GLU A 121 -9.75 -9.93 -1.22
CA GLU A 121 -11.06 -10.44 -1.62
C GLU A 121 -11.43 -10.05 -3.06
N LEU A 122 -11.09 -8.83 -3.45
CA LEU A 122 -11.39 -8.30 -4.78
C LEU A 122 -10.39 -8.78 -5.84
N ASP A 123 -9.13 -8.95 -5.46
CA ASP A 123 -8.07 -9.43 -6.33
C ASP A 123 -7.12 -10.36 -5.54
N SER A 124 -7.37 -11.64 -5.64
CA SER A 124 -6.57 -12.67 -4.99
C SER A 124 -5.15 -12.83 -5.56
N THR A 125 -4.80 -12.09 -6.62
CA THR A 125 -3.44 -12.08 -7.20
C THR A 125 -2.54 -11.02 -6.59
N LEU A 126 -3.07 -10.16 -5.70
CA LEU A 126 -2.31 -9.15 -4.97
C LEU A 126 -1.50 -9.80 -3.83
N SER A 127 -0.35 -10.41 -4.16
CA SER A 127 0.56 -11.02 -3.18
C SER A 127 1.00 -10.01 -2.12
N ASP A 128 1.23 -8.76 -2.53
CA ASP A 128 1.64 -7.68 -1.64
C ASP A 128 0.56 -7.37 -0.59
N ALA A 129 -0.72 -7.40 -0.95
CA ALA A 129 -1.80 -7.20 0.01
C ALA A 129 -1.88 -8.34 1.04
N MET A 130 -1.61 -9.58 0.63
CA MET A 130 -1.46 -10.72 1.54
C MET A 130 -0.28 -10.49 2.50
N TYR A 131 0.88 -10.13 1.95
CA TYR A 131 2.07 -9.83 2.74
C TYR A 131 1.81 -8.72 3.76
N MET A 132 1.16 -7.62 3.35
CA MET A 132 0.83 -6.51 4.24
C MET A 132 -0.16 -6.91 5.33
N CYS A 133 -1.14 -7.80 5.07
CA CYS A 133 -1.95 -8.38 6.13
C CYS A 133 -1.08 -9.05 7.20
N GLY A 134 -0.10 -9.85 6.77
CA GLY A 134 0.86 -10.50 7.67
C GLY A 134 1.65 -9.49 8.51
N LEU A 135 2.14 -8.40 7.88
CA LEU A 135 2.88 -7.33 8.56
C LEU A 135 2.04 -6.60 9.62
N VAL A 136 0.74 -6.35 9.38
CA VAL A 136 -0.14 -5.76 10.40
C VAL A 136 -0.20 -6.63 11.66
N TYR A 137 -0.24 -7.95 11.51
CA TYR A 137 -0.18 -8.86 12.67
C TYR A 137 1.19 -8.80 13.37
N ILE A 138 2.30 -8.63 12.63
CA ILE A 138 3.61 -8.38 13.22
C ILE A 138 3.60 -7.09 14.05
N ASP A 139 3.04 -6.01 13.52
CA ASP A 139 2.93 -4.72 14.24
C ASP A 139 2.12 -4.89 15.54
N ARG A 140 0.98 -5.59 15.48
CA ARG A 140 0.20 -5.93 16.68
C ARG A 140 1.00 -6.77 17.69
N ALA A 141 1.80 -7.73 17.24
CA ALA A 141 2.67 -8.52 18.09
C ALA A 141 3.76 -7.66 18.75
N ASN A 142 4.27 -6.65 18.05
CA ASN A 142 5.22 -5.67 18.57
C ASN A 142 4.58 -4.78 19.63
N GLU A 143 3.33 -4.33 19.47
CA GLU A 143 2.58 -3.60 20.49
C GLU A 143 2.41 -4.43 21.76
N ILE A 144 2.16 -5.74 21.62
CA ILE A 144 2.11 -6.66 22.77
C ILE A 144 3.49 -6.74 23.45
N THR A 145 4.57 -6.78 22.69
CA THR A 145 5.95 -6.74 23.23
C THR A 145 6.17 -5.49 24.08
N GLU A 146 5.73 -4.33 23.58
CA GLU A 146 5.82 -3.08 24.34
C GLU A 146 5.02 -3.13 25.66
N GLN A 147 3.84 -3.74 25.64
CA GLN A 147 3.05 -3.95 26.85
C GLN A 147 3.79 -4.87 27.83
N MET A 148 4.39 -5.96 27.35
CA MET A 148 5.19 -6.87 28.18
C MET A 148 6.39 -6.16 28.81
N ASN A 149 7.08 -5.31 28.07
CA ASN A 149 8.27 -4.57 28.52
C ASN A 149 7.94 -3.52 29.62
N LYS A 150 6.68 -3.08 29.73
CA LYS A 150 6.20 -2.15 30.76
C LYS A 150 5.82 -2.84 32.07
N LEU A 151 5.78 -4.18 32.12
CA LEU A 151 5.40 -4.93 33.30
C LEU A 151 6.52 -4.97 34.35
N GLY A 152 6.13 -4.89 35.63
CA GLY A 152 7.04 -5.08 36.75
C GLY A 152 7.38 -6.57 36.97
N LEU A 153 8.47 -6.83 37.69
CA LEU A 153 8.97 -8.17 37.95
C LEU A 153 7.97 -9.10 38.64
N ASN A 154 7.02 -8.54 39.38
CA ASN A 154 6.00 -9.32 40.11
C ASN A 154 4.74 -9.62 39.28
N GLU A 155 4.68 -9.21 38.01
CA GLU A 155 3.50 -9.36 37.17
C GLU A 155 3.57 -10.57 36.24
N THR A 156 4.23 -11.64 36.67
CA THR A 156 4.49 -12.87 35.90
C THR A 156 3.24 -13.43 35.21
N ARG A 157 2.08 -13.39 35.91
CA ARG A 157 0.81 -13.88 35.33
C ARG A 157 0.37 -13.05 34.10
N LYS A 158 0.48 -11.73 34.21
CA LYS A 158 0.14 -10.82 33.10
C LYS A 158 1.13 -10.99 31.94
N TYR A 159 2.42 -11.12 32.25
CA TYR A 159 3.46 -11.37 31.27
C TYR A 159 3.17 -12.64 30.46
N ASN A 160 2.86 -13.76 31.15
CA ASN A 160 2.56 -15.02 30.48
C ASN A 160 1.30 -14.91 29.59
N ALA A 161 0.25 -14.25 30.07
CA ALA A 161 -0.97 -14.03 29.29
C ALA A 161 -0.70 -13.19 28.02
N LEU A 162 0.15 -12.15 28.11
CA LEU A 162 0.55 -11.35 26.93
C LEU A 162 1.43 -12.16 26.00
N LYS A 163 2.32 -13.00 26.51
CA LYS A 163 3.16 -13.90 25.71
C LYS A 163 2.32 -14.90 24.91
N ASP A 164 1.31 -15.50 25.53
CA ASP A 164 0.40 -16.43 24.85
C ASP A 164 -0.42 -15.69 23.78
N LYS A 165 -0.92 -14.48 24.10
CA LYS A 165 -1.60 -13.62 23.12
C LYS A 165 -0.69 -13.25 21.96
N GLN A 166 0.56 -12.86 22.21
CA GLN A 166 1.53 -12.55 21.18
C GLN A 166 1.77 -13.73 20.23
N LYS A 167 1.93 -14.94 20.82
CA LYS A 167 2.10 -16.16 20.02
C LYS A 167 0.90 -16.39 19.10
N SER A 168 -0.32 -16.26 19.61
CA SER A 168 -1.54 -16.39 18.80
C SER A 168 -1.58 -15.37 17.65
N VAL A 169 -1.16 -14.13 17.90
CA VAL A 169 -1.08 -13.10 16.84
C VAL A 169 -0.05 -13.47 15.76
N PHE A 170 1.11 -14.04 16.14
CA PHE A 170 2.06 -14.56 15.16
C PHE A 170 1.49 -15.76 14.39
N GLU A 171 0.75 -16.66 15.04
CA GLU A 171 0.07 -17.78 14.36
C GLU A 171 -0.96 -17.28 13.33
N GLU A 172 -1.70 -16.20 13.65
CA GLU A 172 -2.61 -15.57 12.70
C GLU A 172 -1.90 -14.95 11.48
N SER A 173 -0.68 -14.44 11.65
CA SER A 173 0.10 -13.89 10.54
C SER A 173 0.53 -14.96 9.53
N LEU A 174 0.75 -16.19 9.97
CA LEU A 174 1.29 -17.26 9.12
C LEU A 174 0.43 -17.53 7.90
N GLN A 175 -0.92 -17.58 8.05
CA GLN A 175 -1.82 -17.85 6.94
C GLN A 175 -1.67 -16.85 5.77
N TYR A 176 -1.28 -15.62 6.08
CA TYR A 176 -1.09 -14.57 5.07
C TYR A 176 0.28 -14.68 4.42
N PHE A 177 1.33 -14.85 5.22
CA PHE A 177 2.69 -15.02 4.69
C PHE A 177 2.84 -16.32 3.90
N GLU A 178 2.26 -17.44 4.36
CA GLU A 178 2.28 -18.71 3.63
C GLU A 178 1.60 -18.57 2.26
N LYS A 179 0.42 -17.92 2.19
CA LYS A 179 -0.26 -17.65 0.91
C LYS A 179 0.55 -16.70 0.01
N SER A 180 1.12 -15.64 0.59
CA SER A 180 1.97 -14.72 -0.19
C SER A 180 3.19 -15.45 -0.76
N TYR A 181 3.81 -16.34 0.02
CA TYR A 181 4.92 -17.18 -0.43
C TYR A 181 4.53 -18.17 -1.53
N GLU A 182 3.37 -18.81 -1.43
CA GLU A 182 2.84 -19.67 -2.50
C GLU A 182 2.71 -18.94 -3.84
N MET A 183 2.35 -17.64 -3.80
CA MET A 183 2.19 -16.79 -4.98
C MET A 183 3.52 -16.26 -5.52
N ASN A 184 4.46 -15.91 -4.63
CA ASN A 184 5.76 -15.36 -4.99
C ASN A 184 6.89 -15.96 -4.14
N PRO A 185 7.30 -17.20 -4.40
CA PRO A 185 8.30 -17.90 -3.59
C PRO A 185 9.72 -17.35 -3.75
N SER A 186 9.95 -16.47 -4.72
CA SER A 186 11.25 -15.81 -4.94
C SER A 186 11.41 -14.48 -4.18
N ASP A 187 10.35 -14.01 -3.52
CA ASP A 187 10.39 -12.79 -2.73
C ASP A 187 11.06 -13.03 -1.37
N MET A 188 12.27 -12.52 -1.22
CA MET A 188 13.08 -12.75 -0.03
C MET A 188 12.54 -12.03 1.20
N ASP A 189 11.76 -10.98 1.06
CA ASP A 189 11.11 -10.31 2.20
C ASP A 189 10.03 -11.21 2.81
N ILE A 190 9.26 -11.90 1.98
CA ILE A 190 8.29 -12.92 2.43
C ILE A 190 9.01 -14.08 3.11
N VAL A 191 10.11 -14.57 2.51
CA VAL A 191 10.91 -15.68 3.08
C VAL A 191 11.48 -15.30 4.44
N ARG A 192 12.03 -14.09 4.59
CA ARG A 192 12.56 -13.58 5.87
C ARG A 192 11.45 -13.44 6.91
N ALA A 193 10.27 -12.92 6.51
CA ALA A 193 9.12 -12.81 7.39
C ALA A 193 8.66 -14.18 7.90
N LEU A 194 8.52 -15.18 7.01
CA LEU A 194 8.17 -16.55 7.38
C LEU A 194 9.20 -17.19 8.31
N MET A 195 10.49 -17.04 8.01
CA MET A 195 11.56 -17.55 8.87
C MET A 195 11.42 -17.04 10.30
N GLU A 196 11.20 -15.73 10.45
CA GLU A 196 11.09 -15.11 11.76
C GLU A 196 9.80 -15.53 12.47
N VAL A 197 8.66 -15.53 11.77
CA VAL A 197 7.37 -15.89 12.38
C VAL A 197 7.36 -17.36 12.80
N TYR A 198 7.86 -18.30 11.99
CA TYR A 198 8.00 -19.70 12.39
C TYR A 198 8.85 -19.85 13.67
N ARG A 199 9.93 -19.08 13.78
CA ARG A 199 10.75 -19.06 14.99
C ARG A 199 9.96 -18.55 16.20
N LYS A 200 9.14 -17.51 16.03
CA LYS A 200 8.31 -16.91 17.11
C LYS A 200 7.22 -17.86 17.61
N VAL A 201 6.60 -18.64 16.72
CA VAL A 201 5.57 -19.62 17.10
C VAL A 201 6.17 -20.94 17.61
N GLY A 202 7.49 -21.16 17.41
CA GLY A 202 8.22 -22.34 17.87
C GLY A 202 8.32 -23.46 16.84
N ASP A 203 7.99 -23.20 15.57
CA ASP A 203 8.23 -24.12 14.44
C ASP A 203 9.65 -23.95 13.90
N TYR A 204 10.61 -24.45 14.65
CA TYR A 204 12.02 -24.30 14.30
C TYR A 204 12.41 -25.01 13.02
N GLN A 205 11.73 -26.13 12.67
CA GLN A 205 12.03 -26.83 11.43
C GLN A 205 11.69 -25.98 10.20
N LYS A 206 10.47 -25.46 10.12
CA LYS A 206 10.07 -24.57 9.03
C LYS A 206 10.92 -23.28 9.00
N SER A 207 11.30 -22.74 10.17
CA SER A 207 12.22 -21.59 10.21
C SER A 207 13.57 -21.91 9.59
N MET A 208 14.13 -23.11 9.84
CA MET A 208 15.39 -23.56 9.20
C MET A 208 15.22 -23.81 7.71
N ASP A 209 14.08 -24.33 7.27
CA ASP A 209 13.80 -24.52 5.85
C ASP A 209 13.81 -23.16 5.11
N MET A 210 13.18 -22.13 5.67
CA MET A 210 13.21 -20.76 5.11
C MET A 210 14.63 -20.18 5.11
N LYS A 211 15.41 -20.44 6.17
CA LYS A 211 16.81 -20.03 6.22
C LYS A 211 17.64 -20.67 5.09
N ALA A 212 17.43 -21.95 4.80
CA ALA A 212 18.10 -22.64 3.70
C ALA A 212 17.74 -22.03 2.33
N VAL A 213 16.50 -21.54 2.15
CA VAL A 213 16.10 -20.80 0.94
C VAL A 213 16.93 -19.52 0.78
N ILE A 214 17.09 -18.73 1.86
CA ILE A 214 17.88 -17.48 1.85
C ILE A 214 19.34 -17.77 1.51
N GLU A 215 19.95 -18.77 2.18
CA GLU A 215 21.35 -19.18 1.94
C GLU A 215 21.57 -19.68 0.50
N SER A 216 20.59 -20.37 -0.09
CA SER A 216 20.66 -20.85 -1.48
C SER A 216 20.56 -19.72 -2.51
N ALA A 217 19.92 -18.61 -2.15
CA ALA A 217 19.83 -17.41 -2.99
C ALA A 217 21.10 -16.54 -2.96
N GLY A 218 22.06 -16.86 -2.08
CA GLY A 218 23.33 -16.14 -1.96
C GLY A 218 23.25 -14.86 -1.12
N GLU A 219 22.27 -14.76 -0.23
CA GLU A 219 22.04 -13.65 0.69
C GLU A 219 22.36 -14.00 2.17
#